data_1d4beb33391a084a639022cab54cf01a
#
_entry.id   1d4beb33391a084a639022cab54cf01a
#
_cell.length_a   1.000
_cell.length_b   1.000
_cell.length_c   1.000
_cell.angle_alpha   90.00
_cell.angle_beta   90.00
_cell.angle_gamma   90.00
#
_symmetry.space_group_name_H-M   'P 1'
#
loop_
_entity.id
_entity.type
_entity.pdbx_description
1 polymer ?
#
loop_
_entity_poly.entity_id
_entity_poly.type
_entity_poly.pdbx_seq_one_letter_code
_entity_poly.pdbx_strand_id
1 'polypeptide(L)'
;METTIEKYEVRNRWTGAVQFTAEIIVTPDMLPSVKLGLAVKWARKNGADLSGADLSGAYLRGAYLRGADLRDADLRSVKADFFMILAMGHTEVPHLIKALREGRVDGSTYEGECACLVGTLENGGASGVPHQSDSPAEQWFWPIRKGTKPGDDSEGGFRSAKALEWALEYARLTGIKLPADEVPA
;
A
#
# COMPACT_ATOMS: atom_id res chain seq x y z
N MET A 1 30.65 0.87 -11.51
CA MET A 1 30.03 -0.31 -10.88
C MET A 1 29.60 -1.24 -12.01
N GLU A 2 30.00 -2.49 -11.92
CA GLU A 2 29.61 -3.50 -12.90
C GLU A 2 28.14 -3.87 -12.67
N THR A 3 27.33 -3.80 -13.71
CA THR A 3 25.91 -4.19 -13.67
C THR A 3 25.68 -5.37 -14.58
N THR A 4 24.86 -6.31 -14.16
CA THR A 4 24.48 -7.49 -14.94
C THR A 4 22.97 -7.61 -15.02
N ILE A 5 22.47 -8.31 -16.04
CA ILE A 5 21.05 -8.67 -16.13
C ILE A 5 20.87 -10.02 -15.43
N GLU A 6 19.97 -10.06 -14.47
CA GLU A 6 19.59 -11.27 -13.73
C GLU A 6 18.14 -11.64 -14.04
N LYS A 7 17.87 -12.93 -14.26
CA LYS A 7 16.51 -13.46 -14.30
C LYS A 7 16.07 -13.79 -12.88
N TYR A 8 15.16 -12.99 -12.36
CA TYR A 8 14.67 -13.09 -10.99
C TYR A 8 13.26 -13.70 -10.97
N GLU A 9 13.13 -14.84 -10.28
CA GLU A 9 11.84 -15.53 -10.13
C GLU A 9 11.03 -14.95 -8.97
N VAL A 10 9.80 -14.55 -9.25
CA VAL A 10 8.81 -14.22 -8.22
C VAL A 10 7.84 -15.39 -8.10
N ARG A 11 7.63 -15.86 -6.87
CA ARG A 11 6.84 -17.05 -6.59
C ARG A 11 5.48 -16.68 -6.00
N ASN A 12 4.52 -17.58 -6.20
CA ASN A 12 3.23 -17.50 -5.56
C ASN A 12 3.36 -17.90 -4.08
N ARG A 13 2.82 -17.09 -3.17
CA ARG A 13 2.96 -17.28 -1.71
C ARG A 13 2.27 -18.54 -1.16
N TRP A 14 1.30 -19.07 -1.90
CA TRP A 14 0.51 -20.22 -1.47
C TRP A 14 1.03 -21.54 -2.04
N THR A 15 1.42 -21.53 -3.30
CA THR A 15 1.83 -22.73 -4.04
C THR A 15 3.34 -22.91 -4.10
N GLY A 16 4.13 -21.83 -3.90
CA GLY A 16 5.57 -21.83 -4.11
C GLY A 16 6.00 -21.90 -5.58
N ALA A 17 5.05 -22.04 -6.52
CA ALA A 17 5.35 -22.07 -7.95
C ALA A 17 5.85 -20.71 -8.45
N VAL A 18 6.69 -20.72 -9.48
CA VAL A 18 7.12 -19.50 -10.16
C VAL A 18 5.91 -18.89 -10.85
N GLN A 19 5.59 -17.66 -10.47
CA GLN A 19 4.47 -16.90 -11.03
C GLN A 19 4.91 -16.12 -12.27
N PHE A 20 6.07 -15.49 -12.19
CA PHE A 20 6.74 -14.86 -13.34
C PHE A 20 8.24 -14.76 -13.11
N THR A 21 8.98 -14.53 -14.19
CA THR A 21 10.42 -14.29 -14.16
C THR A 21 10.70 -12.90 -14.72
N ALA A 22 11.29 -12.03 -13.89
CA ALA A 22 11.64 -10.67 -14.28
C ALA A 22 13.09 -10.58 -14.74
N GLU A 23 13.38 -9.82 -15.79
CA GLU A 23 14.73 -9.43 -16.16
C GLU A 23 15.09 -8.11 -15.48
N ILE A 24 15.97 -8.16 -14.50
CA ILE A 24 16.35 -7.01 -13.67
C ILE A 24 17.85 -6.71 -13.80
N ILE A 25 18.20 -5.43 -13.70
CA ILE A 25 19.60 -4.99 -13.68
C ILE A 25 20.04 -4.97 -12.21
N VAL A 26 21.11 -5.72 -11.92
CA VAL A 26 21.62 -5.88 -10.55
C VAL A 26 23.10 -5.52 -10.46
N THR A 27 23.53 -5.17 -9.25
CA THR A 27 24.95 -5.09 -8.84
C THR A 27 25.29 -6.27 -7.92
N PRO A 28 26.57 -6.67 -7.78
CA PRO A 28 26.97 -7.81 -6.95
C PRO A 28 26.44 -7.74 -5.50
N ASP A 29 26.39 -6.54 -4.92
CA ASP A 29 26.01 -6.32 -3.50
C ASP A 29 24.53 -5.98 -3.33
N MET A 30 23.70 -6.13 -4.36
CA MET A 30 22.28 -5.74 -4.28
C MET A 30 21.50 -6.68 -3.36
N LEU A 31 20.81 -6.09 -2.38
CA LEU A 31 20.00 -6.82 -1.41
C LEU A 31 18.81 -7.55 -2.09
N PRO A 32 18.43 -8.74 -1.60
CA PRO A 32 17.27 -9.47 -2.12
C PRO A 32 15.97 -8.65 -2.12
N SER A 33 15.75 -7.83 -1.08
CA SER A 33 14.60 -6.92 -1.00
C SER A 33 14.54 -5.91 -2.15
N VAL A 34 15.71 -5.41 -2.58
CA VAL A 34 15.82 -4.47 -3.71
C VAL A 34 15.59 -5.20 -5.03
N LYS A 35 16.17 -6.40 -5.20
CA LYS A 35 15.95 -7.24 -6.38
C LYS A 35 14.45 -7.55 -6.57
N LEU A 36 13.76 -7.95 -5.49
CA LEU A 36 12.33 -8.20 -5.50
C LEU A 36 11.54 -6.92 -5.86
N GLY A 37 11.91 -5.76 -5.32
CA GLY A 37 11.32 -4.48 -5.69
C GLY A 37 11.52 -4.13 -7.17
N LEU A 38 12.68 -4.43 -7.76
CA LEU A 38 12.94 -4.27 -9.20
C LEU A 38 12.11 -5.24 -10.04
N ALA A 39 11.93 -6.49 -9.57
CA ALA A 39 11.07 -7.46 -10.23
C ALA A 39 9.60 -7.02 -10.26
N VAL A 40 9.10 -6.40 -9.18
CA VAL A 40 7.76 -5.79 -9.15
C VAL A 40 7.64 -4.63 -10.15
N LYS A 41 8.65 -3.76 -10.24
CA LYS A 41 8.70 -2.68 -11.24
C LYS A 41 8.69 -3.24 -12.67
N TRP A 42 9.45 -4.31 -12.91
CA TRP A 42 9.46 -4.99 -14.19
C TRP A 42 8.10 -5.60 -14.52
N ALA A 43 7.48 -6.33 -13.57
CA ALA A 43 6.16 -6.93 -13.71
C ALA A 43 5.11 -5.88 -14.10
N ARG A 44 5.13 -4.75 -13.38
CA ARG A 44 4.24 -3.62 -13.66
C ARG A 44 4.40 -3.09 -15.09
N LYS A 45 5.64 -2.93 -15.56
CA LYS A 45 5.95 -2.45 -16.93
C LYS A 45 5.50 -3.44 -18.01
N ASN A 46 5.58 -4.74 -17.72
CA ASN A 46 5.34 -5.82 -18.67
C ASN A 46 3.95 -6.47 -18.51
N GLY A 47 3.09 -5.96 -17.62
CA GLY A 47 1.73 -6.48 -17.42
C GLY A 47 1.68 -7.88 -16.79
N ALA A 48 2.72 -8.27 -16.04
CA ALA A 48 2.72 -9.54 -15.32
C ALA A 48 1.76 -9.50 -14.13
N ASP A 49 1.09 -10.63 -13.87
CA ASP A 49 0.16 -10.78 -12.76
C ASP A 49 0.91 -10.83 -11.42
N LEU A 50 0.52 -9.97 -10.49
CA LEU A 50 1.05 -9.91 -9.12
C LEU A 50 0.08 -10.51 -8.09
N SER A 51 -1.09 -11.01 -8.53
CA SER A 51 -2.08 -11.61 -7.64
C SER A 51 -1.50 -12.87 -6.99
N GLY A 52 -1.53 -12.93 -5.66
CA GLY A 52 -0.95 -14.03 -4.90
C GLY A 52 0.59 -14.08 -4.89
N ALA A 53 1.29 -13.07 -5.43
CA ALA A 53 2.75 -13.04 -5.40
C ALA A 53 3.29 -12.91 -3.97
N ASP A 54 4.39 -13.62 -3.68
CA ASP A 54 5.15 -13.41 -2.45
C ASP A 54 6.00 -12.16 -2.57
N LEU A 55 5.51 -11.07 -2.03
CA LEU A 55 6.18 -9.76 -1.99
C LEU A 55 6.74 -9.46 -0.59
N SER A 56 6.87 -10.47 0.27
CA SER A 56 7.38 -10.32 1.63
C SER A 56 8.80 -9.74 1.61
N GLY A 57 8.99 -8.68 2.35
CA GLY A 57 10.28 -8.00 2.43
C GLY A 57 10.70 -7.24 1.16
N ALA A 58 9.83 -7.09 0.15
CA ALA A 58 10.12 -6.31 -1.04
C ALA A 58 10.34 -4.82 -0.70
N TYR A 59 11.39 -4.22 -1.26
CA TYR A 59 11.56 -2.77 -1.24
C TYR A 59 10.69 -2.13 -2.33
N LEU A 60 9.43 -1.80 -1.96
CA LEU A 60 8.41 -1.34 -2.91
C LEU A 60 8.41 0.18 -3.15
N ARG A 61 9.33 0.94 -2.54
CA ARG A 61 9.44 2.37 -2.78
C ARG A 61 9.64 2.66 -4.26
N GLY A 62 8.79 3.52 -4.83
CA GLY A 62 8.79 3.83 -6.25
C GLY A 62 8.41 2.66 -7.17
N ALA A 63 7.73 1.62 -6.67
CA ALA A 63 7.30 0.49 -7.49
C ALA A 63 6.08 0.81 -8.38
N TYR A 64 5.45 1.97 -8.17
CA TYR A 64 4.27 2.40 -8.93
C TYR A 64 3.16 1.33 -8.98
N LEU A 65 2.67 0.92 -7.82
CA LEU A 65 1.67 -0.16 -7.66
C LEU A 65 0.28 0.12 -8.27
N ARG A 66 0.11 1.28 -8.88
CA ARG A 66 -1.14 1.68 -9.53
C ARG A 66 -1.53 0.69 -10.63
N GLY A 67 -2.78 0.21 -10.61
CA GLY A 67 -3.33 -0.71 -11.60
C GLY A 67 -2.67 -2.11 -11.57
N ALA A 68 -1.96 -2.46 -10.50
CA ALA A 68 -1.50 -3.83 -10.29
C ALA A 68 -2.58 -4.61 -9.55
N ASP A 69 -2.93 -5.80 -10.02
CA ASP A 69 -3.73 -6.73 -9.23
C ASP A 69 -2.86 -7.27 -8.09
N LEU A 70 -3.18 -6.87 -6.87
CA LEU A 70 -2.47 -7.24 -5.65
C LEU A 70 -3.35 -8.06 -4.71
N ARG A 71 -4.48 -8.58 -5.20
CA ARG A 71 -5.32 -9.49 -4.43
C ARG A 71 -4.49 -10.71 -4.03
N ASP A 72 -4.62 -11.11 -2.78
CA ASP A 72 -3.88 -12.24 -2.23
C ASP A 72 -2.35 -12.15 -2.24
N ALA A 73 -1.74 -11.02 -2.70
CA ALA A 73 -0.31 -10.80 -2.59
C ALA A 73 0.14 -10.60 -1.13
N ASP A 74 1.42 -10.83 -0.86
CA ASP A 74 1.99 -10.49 0.45
C ASP A 74 2.25 -8.98 0.56
N LEU A 75 1.43 -8.31 1.34
CA LEU A 75 1.44 -6.86 1.48
C LEU A 75 2.09 -6.36 2.79
N ARG A 76 2.85 -7.22 3.48
CA ARG A 76 3.47 -6.84 4.78
C ARG A 76 4.34 -5.61 4.70
N SER A 77 5.06 -5.40 3.60
CA SER A 77 5.89 -4.19 3.40
C SER A 77 5.05 -2.93 3.17
N VAL A 78 3.92 -3.03 2.46
CA VAL A 78 2.96 -1.92 2.30
C VAL A 78 2.32 -1.57 3.64
N LYS A 79 1.88 -2.58 4.40
CA LYS A 79 1.30 -2.41 5.73
C LYS A 79 2.27 -1.78 6.73
N ALA A 80 3.55 -2.19 6.70
CA ALA A 80 4.57 -1.61 7.57
C ALA A 80 4.79 -0.12 7.27
N ASP A 81 4.87 0.25 6.00
CA ASP A 81 4.99 1.65 5.57
C ASP A 81 3.73 2.46 5.95
N PHE A 82 2.54 1.88 5.78
CA PHE A 82 1.28 2.46 6.22
C PHE A 82 1.28 2.73 7.75
N PHE A 83 1.74 1.78 8.55
CA PHE A 83 1.83 1.95 10.00
C PHE A 83 2.83 3.05 10.41
N MET A 84 3.92 3.22 9.66
CA MET A 84 4.86 4.33 9.88
C MET A 84 4.18 5.70 9.63
N ILE A 85 3.38 5.82 8.57
CA ILE A 85 2.61 7.05 8.29
C ILE A 85 1.57 7.29 9.38
N LEU A 86 0.84 6.24 9.80
CA LEU A 86 -0.13 6.37 10.90
C LEU A 86 0.53 6.76 12.22
N ALA A 87 1.77 6.36 12.47
CA ALA A 87 2.49 6.76 13.67
C ALA A 87 2.80 8.27 13.69
N MET A 88 3.03 8.88 12.53
CA MET A 88 3.23 10.33 12.41
C MET A 88 1.91 11.12 12.56
N GLY A 89 0.78 10.56 12.09
CA GLY A 89 -0.56 11.15 12.25
C GLY A 89 -1.42 10.39 13.28
N HIS A 90 -0.84 9.94 14.39
CA HIS A 90 -1.44 9.01 15.33
C HIS A 90 -2.82 9.43 15.85
N THR A 91 -2.98 10.69 16.24
CA THR A 91 -4.23 11.24 16.78
C THR A 91 -5.36 11.30 15.76
N GLU A 92 -5.03 11.28 14.47
CA GLU A 92 -5.97 11.45 13.35
C GLU A 92 -6.39 10.12 12.70
N VAL A 93 -5.92 9.02 13.23
CA VAL A 93 -6.33 7.67 12.76
C VAL A 93 -7.85 7.47 12.83
N PRO A 94 -8.60 7.93 13.87
CA PRO A 94 -10.06 7.86 13.85
C PRO A 94 -10.68 8.63 12.68
N HIS A 95 -10.13 9.81 12.32
CA HIS A 95 -10.59 10.58 11.17
C HIS A 95 -10.39 9.80 9.85
N LEU A 96 -9.23 9.16 9.67
CA LEU A 96 -8.95 8.31 8.50
C LEU A 96 -9.93 7.13 8.43
N ILE A 97 -10.18 6.43 9.53
CA ILE A 97 -11.12 5.30 9.61
C ILE A 97 -12.50 5.76 9.13
N LYS A 98 -12.98 6.89 9.67
CA LYS A 98 -14.26 7.48 9.29
C LYS A 98 -14.29 7.87 7.81
N ALA A 99 -13.24 8.53 7.32
CA ALA A 99 -13.14 8.94 5.91
C ALA A 99 -13.18 7.74 4.95
N LEU A 100 -12.49 6.64 5.28
CA LEU A 100 -12.54 5.40 4.49
C LEU A 100 -13.97 4.83 4.43
N ARG A 101 -14.67 4.73 5.57
CA ARG A 101 -16.04 4.20 5.62
C ARG A 101 -17.05 5.05 4.87
N GLU A 102 -16.87 6.34 4.89
CA GLU A 102 -17.75 7.30 4.22
C GLU A 102 -17.41 7.50 2.74
N GLY A 103 -16.32 6.92 2.24
CA GLY A 103 -15.84 7.11 0.87
C GLY A 103 -15.31 8.53 0.62
N ARG A 104 -14.76 9.18 1.65
CA ARG A 104 -14.16 10.52 1.59
C ARG A 104 -12.65 10.51 1.34
N VAL A 105 -12.11 9.38 0.89
CA VAL A 105 -10.71 9.27 0.47
C VAL A 105 -10.64 9.37 -1.05
N ASP A 106 -9.67 10.14 -1.56
CA ASP A 106 -9.32 10.20 -2.97
C ASP A 106 -7.79 10.19 -3.12
N GLY A 107 -7.25 9.03 -3.47
CA GLY A 107 -5.81 8.84 -3.63
C GLY A 107 -5.18 9.60 -4.81
N SER A 108 -5.97 10.25 -5.67
CA SER A 108 -5.47 11.01 -6.83
C SER A 108 -5.19 12.48 -6.53
N THR A 109 -5.56 12.98 -5.35
CA THR A 109 -5.38 14.36 -4.93
C THR A 109 -4.73 14.44 -3.56
N TYR A 110 -3.89 15.44 -3.35
CA TYR A 110 -3.21 15.68 -2.07
C TYR A 110 -4.00 16.61 -1.15
N GLU A 111 -4.87 17.46 -1.72
CA GLU A 111 -5.59 18.51 -1.01
C GLU A 111 -7.09 18.41 -1.26
N GLY A 112 -7.86 19.12 -0.42
CA GLY A 112 -9.32 19.21 -0.50
C GLY A 112 -10.02 18.33 0.53
N GLU A 113 -11.36 18.35 0.52
CA GLU A 113 -12.20 17.59 1.45
C GLU A 113 -11.98 16.06 1.36
N CYS A 114 -11.70 15.57 0.15
CA CYS A 114 -11.32 14.20 -0.11
C CYS A 114 -9.88 14.20 -0.63
N ALA A 115 -8.98 13.51 0.04
CA ALA A 115 -7.57 13.53 -0.26
C ALA A 115 -6.93 12.12 -0.15
N CYS A 116 -5.66 12.02 -0.51
CA CYS A 116 -4.85 10.81 -0.33
C CYS A 116 -4.69 10.44 1.16
N LEU A 117 -3.88 9.45 1.47
CA LEU A 117 -3.63 9.01 2.85
C LEU A 117 -3.19 10.18 3.75
N VAL A 118 -2.10 10.86 3.38
CA VAL A 118 -1.53 11.94 4.19
C VAL A 118 -2.50 13.12 4.25
N GLY A 119 -3.04 13.57 3.11
CA GLY A 119 -4.01 14.66 3.08
C GLY A 119 -5.29 14.37 3.89
N THR A 120 -5.71 13.09 3.98
CA THR A 120 -6.84 12.70 4.86
C THR A 120 -6.47 12.83 6.33
N LEU A 121 -5.25 12.48 6.73
CA LEU A 121 -4.77 12.70 8.11
C LEU A 121 -4.65 14.20 8.41
N GLU A 122 -4.15 15.01 7.47
CA GLU A 122 -4.05 16.46 7.60
C GLU A 122 -5.43 17.13 7.73
N ASN A 123 -6.43 16.66 6.99
CA ASN A 123 -7.83 17.10 7.14
C ASN A 123 -8.40 16.79 8.54
N GLY A 124 -7.87 15.78 9.23
CA GLY A 124 -8.18 15.49 10.62
C GLY A 124 -7.49 16.42 11.61
N GLY A 125 -6.40 17.07 11.21
CA GLY A 125 -5.60 17.94 12.08
C GLY A 125 -4.13 17.54 12.19
N ALA A 126 -3.70 16.44 11.56
CA ALA A 126 -2.29 16.07 11.55
C ALA A 126 -1.44 17.16 10.89
N SER A 127 -0.23 17.33 11.38
CA SER A 127 0.74 18.27 10.81
C SER A 127 2.13 17.63 10.72
N GLY A 128 2.87 17.97 9.67
CA GLY A 128 4.25 17.49 9.50
C GLY A 128 4.38 16.04 9.03
N VAL A 129 3.29 15.42 8.59
CA VAL A 129 3.33 14.11 7.92
C VAL A 129 3.83 14.37 6.48
N PRO A 130 4.99 13.81 6.07
CA PRO A 130 5.53 14.12 4.76
C PRO A 130 4.75 13.41 3.65
N HIS A 131 4.36 14.15 2.62
CA HIS A 131 3.86 13.58 1.37
C HIS A 131 5.02 12.91 0.61
N GLN A 132 4.95 11.62 0.41
CA GLN A 132 5.97 10.82 -0.27
C GLN A 132 5.31 9.98 -1.37
N SER A 133 5.12 10.56 -2.54
CA SER A 133 4.43 9.91 -3.68
C SER A 133 5.04 8.57 -4.12
N ASP A 134 6.27 8.27 -3.70
CA ASP A 134 6.97 7.00 -3.94
C ASP A 134 6.83 6.00 -2.77
N SER A 135 6.18 6.39 -1.66
CA SER A 135 5.88 5.51 -0.54
C SER A 135 4.91 4.40 -0.96
N PRO A 136 5.15 3.13 -0.54
CA PRO A 136 4.22 2.04 -0.82
C PRO A 136 2.79 2.29 -0.34
N ALA A 137 2.61 2.92 0.82
CA ALA A 137 1.30 3.22 1.37
C ALA A 137 0.58 4.32 0.56
N GLU A 138 1.27 5.39 0.16
CA GLU A 138 0.70 6.42 -0.73
C GLU A 138 0.30 5.82 -2.09
N GLN A 139 1.14 4.96 -2.66
CA GLN A 139 0.85 4.23 -3.89
C GLN A 139 -0.35 3.29 -3.73
N TRP A 140 -0.54 2.71 -2.53
CA TRP A 140 -1.70 1.88 -2.22
C TRP A 140 -3.01 2.65 -2.31
N PHE A 141 -3.03 3.91 -1.85
CA PHE A 141 -4.23 4.76 -1.85
C PHE A 141 -4.59 5.27 -3.26
N TRP A 142 -3.65 5.30 -4.19
CA TRP A 142 -3.83 5.90 -5.51
C TRP A 142 -5.09 5.46 -6.27
N PRO A 143 -5.52 4.19 -6.31
CA PRO A 143 -6.75 3.76 -7.00
C PRO A 143 -8.05 4.05 -6.26
N ILE A 144 -7.99 4.43 -4.98
CA ILE A 144 -9.17 4.81 -4.22
C ILE A 144 -9.66 6.16 -4.75
N ARG A 145 -10.94 6.26 -5.07
CA ARG A 145 -11.57 7.48 -5.57
C ARG A 145 -12.65 7.96 -4.63
N LYS A 146 -12.95 9.25 -4.65
CA LYS A 146 -14.09 9.83 -3.94
C LYS A 146 -15.35 9.00 -4.19
N GLY A 147 -16.05 8.63 -3.13
CA GLY A 147 -17.24 7.79 -3.16
C GLY A 147 -16.97 6.28 -3.08
N THR A 148 -15.71 5.84 -3.27
CA THR A 148 -15.35 4.42 -3.13
C THR A 148 -15.42 4.01 -1.67
N LYS A 149 -16.23 3.01 -1.38
CA LYS A 149 -16.35 2.43 -0.03
C LYS A 149 -15.54 1.14 0.11
N PRO A 150 -15.14 0.78 1.34
CA PRO A 150 -14.49 -0.50 1.61
C PRO A 150 -15.34 -1.68 1.14
N GLY A 151 -14.77 -2.53 0.27
CA GLY A 151 -15.44 -3.72 -0.26
C GLY A 151 -16.28 -3.50 -1.51
N ASP A 152 -16.33 -2.30 -2.07
CA ASP A 152 -16.92 -2.09 -3.41
C ASP A 152 -16.21 -2.99 -4.44
N ASP A 153 -16.97 -3.44 -5.45
CA ASP A 153 -16.44 -4.31 -6.52
C ASP A 153 -15.55 -3.52 -7.49
N SER A 154 -14.42 -3.07 -6.98
CA SER A 154 -13.41 -2.32 -7.72
C SER A 154 -12.03 -2.49 -7.09
N GLU A 155 -10.96 -2.16 -7.82
CA GLU A 155 -9.60 -2.09 -7.26
C GLU A 155 -9.56 -1.12 -6.06
N GLY A 156 -10.19 0.04 -6.19
CA GLY A 156 -10.27 1.03 -5.11
C GLY A 156 -11.02 0.50 -3.88
N GLY A 157 -12.12 -0.22 -4.07
CA GLY A 157 -12.90 -0.83 -2.99
C GLY A 157 -12.12 -1.90 -2.22
N PHE A 158 -11.40 -2.77 -2.94
CA PHE A 158 -10.48 -3.74 -2.34
C PHE A 158 -9.39 -3.04 -1.50
N ARG A 159 -8.74 -2.01 -2.08
CA ARG A 159 -7.67 -1.27 -1.39
C ARG A 159 -8.18 -0.48 -0.20
N SER A 160 -9.36 0.12 -0.31
CA SER A 160 -10.04 0.81 0.79
C SER A 160 -10.38 -0.15 1.94
N ALA A 161 -10.87 -1.36 1.63
CA ALA A 161 -11.14 -2.38 2.63
C ALA A 161 -9.88 -2.80 3.39
N LYS A 162 -8.76 -3.02 2.68
CA LYS A 162 -7.48 -3.36 3.31
C LYS A 162 -6.91 -2.20 4.13
N ALA A 163 -7.01 -0.97 3.66
CA ALA A 163 -6.59 0.21 4.40
C ALA A 163 -7.39 0.37 5.70
N LEU A 164 -8.70 0.13 5.65
CA LEU A 164 -9.57 0.15 6.83
C LEU A 164 -9.20 -0.96 7.82
N GLU A 165 -9.00 -2.20 7.35
CA GLU A 165 -8.54 -3.32 8.18
C GLU A 165 -7.26 -2.97 8.93
N TRP A 166 -6.26 -2.43 8.23
CA TRP A 166 -4.97 -2.05 8.82
C TRP A 166 -5.08 -0.85 9.77
N ALA A 167 -5.91 0.15 9.46
CA ALA A 167 -6.12 1.30 10.34
C ALA A 167 -6.79 0.86 11.66
N LEU A 168 -7.79 -0.03 11.61
CA LEU A 168 -8.43 -0.61 12.78
C LEU A 168 -7.46 -1.46 13.61
N GLU A 169 -6.62 -2.26 12.95
CA GLU A 169 -5.58 -3.04 13.62
C GLU A 169 -4.56 -2.12 14.32
N TYR A 170 -4.11 -1.06 13.62
CA TYR A 170 -3.21 -0.06 14.21
C TYR A 170 -3.83 0.60 15.45
N ALA A 171 -5.08 1.05 15.36
CA ALA A 171 -5.82 1.65 16.48
C ALA A 171 -5.90 0.70 17.68
N ARG A 172 -6.20 -0.59 17.43
CA ARG A 172 -6.24 -1.62 18.47
C ARG A 172 -4.87 -1.84 19.13
N LEU A 173 -3.80 -1.93 18.34
CA LEU A 173 -2.43 -2.19 18.82
C LEU A 173 -1.87 -1.02 19.63
N THR A 174 -2.28 0.20 19.30
CA THR A 174 -1.77 1.43 19.92
C THR A 174 -2.72 1.99 21.01
N GLY A 175 -3.87 1.35 21.24
CA GLY A 175 -4.83 1.76 22.26
C GLY A 175 -5.63 3.01 21.91
N ILE A 176 -5.70 3.40 20.64
CA ILE A 176 -6.56 4.50 20.18
C ILE A 176 -8.02 4.12 20.45
N LYS A 177 -8.73 4.98 21.19
CA LYS A 177 -10.18 4.83 21.42
C LYS A 177 -10.94 5.32 20.19
N LEU A 178 -11.67 4.43 19.57
CA LEU A 178 -12.58 4.78 18.48
C LEU A 178 -13.95 5.19 19.04
N PRO A 179 -14.68 6.12 18.38
CA PRO A 179 -16.09 6.39 18.67
C PRO A 179 -16.92 5.09 18.62
N ALA A 180 -17.99 5.01 19.43
CA ALA A 180 -18.75 3.77 19.56
C ALA A 180 -19.37 3.26 18.24
N ASP A 181 -19.67 4.15 17.31
CA ASP A 181 -20.16 3.89 15.96
C ASP A 181 -19.04 3.43 14.99
N GLU A 182 -17.79 3.51 15.42
CA GLU A 182 -16.62 3.10 14.65
C GLU A 182 -15.92 1.83 15.19
N VAL A 183 -16.46 1.21 16.22
CA VAL A 183 -15.98 -0.08 16.71
C VAL A 183 -16.62 -1.21 15.89
N PRO A 184 -15.84 -2.13 15.25
CA PRO A 184 -16.41 -3.31 14.61
C PRO A 184 -17.20 -4.17 15.61
N ALA A 185 -18.36 -4.67 15.18
CA ALA A 185 -19.16 -5.61 15.96
C ALA A 185 -18.44 -6.95 16.18
#